data_4f26a0fe7515cd1868a7a7d57a605bb4
#
_entry.id   4f26a0fe7515cd1868a7a7d57a605bb4
#
_cell.length_a   1.000
_cell.length_b   1.000
_cell.length_c   1.000
_cell.angle_alpha   90.00
_cell.angle_beta   90.00
_cell.angle_gamma   90.00
#
_symmetry.space_group_name_H-M   'P 1'
#
loop_
_entity.id
_entity.type
_entity.pdbx_description
1 polymer ?
#
loop_
_entity_poly.entity_id
_entity_poly.type
_entity_poly.pdbx_seq_one_letter_code
_entity_poly.pdbx_strand_id
1 'polypeptide(L)'
;MATLTDARVSSVSELTGLLERGGPPTEVQLAGTLEAVPALTLPPGWALTGLPEAALVFAGGAGLTLTADNRVARLRLETAPDAAAIAADTGRADCGTLELDDLTTVGRVAIVAEGALRSGHLRVNALHVEAADARESAPRPAGYGVEVLQGAFTLYNLQDDPASLITADLTRLSAGAPDAPVRGGGIFVSGTDGGGRVEAARLHTGAVHSDGGIAPGTADRISGGVFVVRASVREVFNAGPVTTYGANDMVLDLWGAADVWTAAAPLTSRGPSAIGFVSFGTIGRLRVTAPVETFGTGARGFNIYDGTIDIIEFDRITTHGDAAVGVQIGRPFGALTVFNGVHTHGGTGETLVKGAIERLPAIALSLLPGADGGSVRVNGGVAAHGEGVPAVQVSGSVKDLDITGGVRAGGAGS
;
A
#
# COMPACT_ATOMS: atom_id res chain seq x y z
N MET A 1 8.59 23.08 26.20
CA MET A 1 7.25 22.54 25.91
C MET A 1 6.24 23.47 26.56
N ALA A 2 5.35 24.09 25.79
CA ALA A 2 4.23 24.84 26.36
C ALA A 2 3.29 23.84 27.06
N THR A 3 2.82 24.17 28.26
CA THR A 3 1.85 23.35 28.98
C THR A 3 0.52 23.52 28.27
N LEU A 4 -0.05 22.41 27.71
CA LEU A 4 -1.39 22.42 27.16
C LEU A 4 -2.41 22.67 28.27
N THR A 5 -3.47 23.39 27.97
CA THR A 5 -4.63 23.51 28.86
C THR A 5 -5.53 22.29 28.67
N ASP A 6 -5.94 21.61 29.74
CA ASP A 6 -6.80 20.45 29.66
C ASP A 6 -8.28 20.87 29.64
N ALA A 7 -9.04 20.32 28.73
CA ALA A 7 -10.49 20.44 28.65
C ALA A 7 -11.13 19.06 28.45
N ARG A 8 -12.12 18.73 29.29
CA ARG A 8 -12.89 17.49 29.11
C ARG A 8 -14.27 17.82 28.53
N VAL A 9 -14.66 17.07 27.50
CA VAL A 9 -15.94 17.23 26.82
C VAL A 9 -16.69 15.88 26.76
N SER A 10 -18.00 15.94 26.86
CA SER A 10 -18.92 14.80 26.87
C SER A 10 -20.15 15.00 25.98
N SER A 11 -20.24 16.13 25.30
CA SER A 11 -21.32 16.44 24.37
C SER A 11 -20.81 17.15 23.12
N VAL A 12 -21.57 17.07 22.03
CA VAL A 12 -21.27 17.75 20.76
C VAL A 12 -21.22 19.26 20.98
N SER A 13 -22.16 19.84 21.74
CA SER A 13 -22.20 21.28 21.98
C SER A 13 -21.00 21.79 22.79
N GLU A 14 -20.51 21.00 23.76
CA GLU A 14 -19.28 21.33 24.47
C GLU A 14 -18.07 21.33 23.54
N LEU A 15 -17.95 20.30 22.71
CA LEU A 15 -16.83 20.17 21.75
C LEU A 15 -16.84 21.29 20.72
N THR A 16 -17.96 21.51 20.04
CA THR A 16 -18.09 22.56 19.00
C THR A 16 -17.90 23.95 19.60
N GLY A 17 -18.56 24.24 20.73
CA GLY A 17 -18.40 25.53 21.41
C GLY A 17 -16.98 25.79 21.94
N LEU A 18 -16.22 24.74 22.27
CA LEU A 18 -14.81 24.86 22.63
C LEU A 18 -13.96 25.20 21.39
N LEU A 19 -14.14 24.47 20.29
CA LEU A 19 -13.41 24.68 19.05
C LEU A 19 -13.71 26.05 18.43
N GLU A 20 -14.97 26.50 18.44
CA GLU A 20 -15.39 27.82 17.93
C GLU A 20 -14.78 28.99 18.73
N ARG A 21 -14.67 28.86 20.04
CA ARG A 21 -14.01 29.89 20.86
C ARG A 21 -12.51 30.02 20.55
N GLY A 22 -11.91 28.93 20.07
CA GLY A 22 -10.45 28.90 19.87
C GLY A 22 -9.69 29.20 21.16
N GLY A 23 -8.45 29.65 21.02
CA GLY A 23 -7.60 30.03 22.15
C GLY A 23 -6.21 29.40 22.09
N PRO A 24 -5.50 29.34 23.21
CA PRO A 24 -4.18 28.73 23.25
C PRO A 24 -4.25 27.23 22.98
N PRO A 25 -3.15 26.58 22.61
CA PRO A 25 -3.07 25.13 22.42
C PRO A 25 -3.68 24.38 23.61
N THR A 26 -4.63 23.49 23.32
CA THR A 26 -5.44 22.80 24.33
C THR A 26 -5.48 21.30 24.03
N GLU A 27 -5.37 20.47 25.05
CA GLU A 27 -5.69 19.04 24.95
C GLU A 27 -7.17 18.83 25.32
N VAL A 28 -7.95 18.39 24.35
CA VAL A 28 -9.37 18.06 24.53
C VAL A 28 -9.50 16.58 24.81
N GLN A 29 -9.99 16.22 26.00
CA GLN A 29 -10.26 14.84 26.38
C GLN A 29 -11.73 14.52 26.12
N LEU A 30 -11.98 13.63 25.17
CA LEU A 30 -13.33 13.18 24.82
C LEU A 30 -13.75 12.03 25.74
N ALA A 31 -14.92 12.13 26.34
CA ALA A 31 -15.53 11.09 27.17
C ALA A 31 -16.76 10.48 26.47
N GLY A 32 -16.69 9.18 26.19
CA GLY A 32 -17.81 8.43 25.57
C GLY A 32 -17.98 8.72 24.08
N THR A 33 -19.08 8.23 23.53
CA THR A 33 -19.42 8.38 22.11
C THR A 33 -20.25 9.65 21.90
N LEU A 34 -19.83 10.51 20.96
CA LEU A 34 -20.61 11.65 20.48
C LEU A 34 -21.20 11.32 19.11
N GLU A 35 -22.53 11.35 19.04
CA GLU A 35 -23.31 11.06 17.82
C GLU A 35 -23.68 12.34 17.08
N ALA A 36 -23.87 12.23 15.76
CA ALA A 36 -24.27 13.33 14.88
C ALA A 36 -23.33 14.54 14.95
N VAL A 37 -22.04 14.31 15.06
CA VAL A 37 -21.00 15.35 15.12
C VAL A 37 -20.92 16.06 13.77
N PRO A 38 -20.93 17.40 13.69
CA PRO A 38 -20.64 18.09 12.43
C PRO A 38 -19.17 17.91 12.03
N ALA A 39 -18.83 18.23 10.79
CA ALA A 39 -17.43 18.31 10.39
C ALA A 39 -16.66 19.26 11.32
N LEU A 40 -15.49 18.82 11.79
CA LEU A 40 -14.67 19.56 12.75
C LEU A 40 -13.34 19.97 12.12
N THR A 41 -12.85 21.14 12.52
CA THR A 41 -11.47 21.55 12.24
C THR A 41 -10.73 21.74 13.56
N LEU A 42 -9.64 21.03 13.74
CA LEU A 42 -8.82 21.13 14.96
C LEU A 42 -7.88 22.34 14.84
N PRO A 43 -7.97 23.31 15.76
CA PRO A 43 -7.11 24.49 15.69
C PRO A 43 -5.61 24.14 15.82
N PRO A 44 -4.70 24.97 15.30
CA PRO A 44 -3.26 24.71 15.37
C PRO A 44 -2.74 24.47 16.79
N GLY A 45 -1.93 23.44 16.95
CA GLY A 45 -1.33 23.08 18.23
C GLY A 45 -2.29 22.36 19.21
N TRP A 46 -3.54 22.10 18.80
CA TRP A 46 -4.51 21.42 19.66
C TRP A 46 -4.38 19.90 19.55
N ALA A 47 -4.67 19.23 20.66
CA ALA A 47 -4.76 17.79 20.74
C ALA A 47 -6.19 17.33 21.04
N LEU A 48 -6.60 16.22 20.42
CA LEU A 48 -7.86 15.54 20.71
C LEU A 48 -7.57 14.10 21.13
N THR A 49 -7.94 13.76 22.36
CA THR A 49 -7.61 12.48 22.97
C THR A 49 -8.85 11.80 23.52
N GLY A 50 -9.06 10.55 23.15
CA GLY A 50 -10.17 9.75 23.68
C GLY A 50 -9.85 9.16 25.05
N LEU A 51 -10.82 9.16 25.95
CA LEU A 51 -10.88 8.25 27.09
C LEU A 51 -11.32 6.86 26.59
N PRO A 52 -11.26 5.80 27.39
CA PRO A 52 -11.71 4.47 26.97
C PRO A 52 -13.10 4.51 26.31
N GLU A 53 -13.21 3.84 25.14
CA GLU A 53 -14.44 3.76 24.31
C GLU A 53 -14.93 5.09 23.73
N ALA A 54 -14.09 6.11 23.70
CA ALA A 54 -14.46 7.38 23.08
C ALA A 54 -14.57 7.27 21.56
N ALA A 55 -15.63 7.84 21.01
CA ALA A 55 -15.88 7.88 19.57
C ALA A 55 -16.51 9.19 19.12
N LEU A 56 -16.20 9.60 17.90
CA LEU A 56 -16.89 10.64 17.15
C LEU A 56 -17.58 10.02 15.95
N VAL A 57 -18.92 10.05 15.93
CA VAL A 57 -19.74 9.60 14.80
C VAL A 57 -20.26 10.85 14.07
N PHE A 58 -19.71 11.11 12.89
CA PHE A 58 -20.01 12.31 12.13
C PHE A 58 -21.32 12.19 11.36
N ALA A 59 -22.11 13.26 11.34
CA ALA A 59 -23.41 13.29 10.68
C ALA A 59 -23.37 13.47 9.16
N GLY A 60 -22.21 13.88 8.63
CA GLY A 60 -22.05 14.26 7.22
C GLY A 60 -20.94 13.52 6.50
N GLY A 61 -20.65 13.94 5.28
CA GLY A 61 -19.60 13.39 4.41
C GLY A 61 -18.18 13.87 4.73
N ALA A 62 -17.92 14.52 5.89
CA ALA A 62 -16.61 14.99 6.30
C ALA A 62 -16.43 14.79 7.81
N GLY A 63 -15.23 14.38 8.19
CA GLY A 63 -14.84 14.13 9.58
C GLY A 63 -14.02 15.25 10.18
N LEU A 64 -12.81 14.92 10.64
CA LEU A 64 -11.88 15.80 11.33
C LEU A 64 -10.82 16.32 10.36
N THR A 65 -10.73 17.65 10.23
CA THR A 65 -9.67 18.34 9.51
C THR A 65 -8.56 18.76 10.47
N LEU A 66 -7.33 18.36 10.17
CA LEU A 66 -6.12 18.71 10.91
C LEU A 66 -5.47 19.93 10.27
N THR A 67 -5.07 20.91 11.08
CA THR A 67 -4.44 22.14 10.56
C THR A 67 -2.92 22.14 10.67
N ALA A 68 -2.37 22.38 11.87
CA ALA A 68 -0.93 22.35 12.12
C ALA A 68 -0.62 21.92 13.56
N ASP A 69 0.45 21.14 13.73
CA ASP A 69 0.92 20.66 15.03
C ASP A 69 -0.19 19.99 15.87
N ASN A 70 -1.07 19.26 15.19
CA ASN A 70 -2.18 18.59 15.83
C ASN A 70 -1.82 17.16 16.25
N ARG A 71 -2.41 16.74 17.37
CA ARG A 71 -2.36 15.35 17.83
C ARG A 71 -3.77 14.79 18.00
N VAL A 72 -4.02 13.61 17.45
CA VAL A 72 -5.26 12.84 17.69
C VAL A 72 -4.88 11.46 18.21
N ALA A 73 -5.43 11.07 19.35
CA ALA A 73 -5.01 9.83 19.99
C ALA A 73 -6.15 9.08 20.70
N ARG A 74 -6.06 7.74 20.69
CA ARG A 74 -6.96 6.80 21.39
C ARG A 74 -8.44 7.07 21.12
N LEU A 75 -8.80 7.14 19.84
CA LEU A 75 -10.13 7.59 19.43
C LEU A 75 -10.63 6.76 18.23
N ARG A 76 -11.94 6.51 18.23
CA ARG A 76 -12.66 6.02 17.06
C ARG A 76 -13.32 7.19 16.34
N LEU A 77 -13.14 7.28 15.01
CA LEU A 77 -13.78 8.30 14.17
C LEU A 77 -14.58 7.59 13.07
N GLU A 78 -15.85 7.92 12.95
CA GLU A 78 -16.77 7.29 11.99
C GLU A 78 -17.41 8.32 11.06
N THR A 79 -17.23 8.11 9.76
CA THR A 79 -17.93 8.80 8.67
C THR A 79 -18.53 7.77 7.72
N ALA A 80 -19.14 8.20 6.62
CA ALA A 80 -19.42 7.30 5.51
C ALA A 80 -18.10 6.71 4.96
N PRO A 81 -18.07 5.45 4.50
CA PRO A 81 -16.83 4.81 4.05
C PRO A 81 -16.09 5.54 2.91
N ASP A 82 -16.81 6.24 2.05
CA ASP A 82 -16.25 7.05 0.94
C ASP A 82 -15.77 8.45 1.38
N ALA A 83 -16.17 8.88 2.57
CA ALA A 83 -15.75 10.16 3.14
C ALA A 83 -14.40 10.08 3.83
N ALA A 84 -13.75 11.23 4.06
CA ALA A 84 -12.55 11.32 4.87
C ALA A 84 -12.92 11.47 6.35
N ALA A 85 -12.61 10.45 7.16
CA ALA A 85 -12.70 10.54 8.62
C ALA A 85 -11.63 11.48 9.19
N ILE A 86 -10.45 11.51 8.56
CA ILE A 86 -9.36 12.45 8.87
C ILE A 86 -8.82 13.02 7.55
N ALA A 87 -8.67 14.35 7.49
CA ALA A 87 -8.06 15.05 6.37
C ALA A 87 -7.09 16.14 6.87
N ALA A 88 -6.15 16.57 6.01
CA ALA A 88 -5.32 17.74 6.27
C ALA A 88 -5.96 19.02 5.73
N ASP A 89 -5.77 20.14 6.43
CA ASP A 89 -6.08 21.48 5.92
C ASP A 89 -5.11 21.88 4.82
N THR A 90 -5.64 22.25 3.67
CA THR A 90 -4.85 22.67 2.50
C THR A 90 -4.71 24.17 2.36
N GLY A 91 -5.23 24.94 3.31
CA GLY A 91 -5.17 26.41 3.33
C GLY A 91 -3.88 26.97 3.93
N ARG A 92 -2.99 26.13 4.50
CA ARG A 92 -1.72 26.51 5.12
C ARG A 92 -0.54 25.97 4.33
N ALA A 93 0.57 26.74 4.30
CA ALA A 93 1.79 26.31 3.61
C ALA A 93 2.52 25.18 4.36
N ASP A 94 2.43 25.13 5.66
CA ASP A 94 3.08 24.15 6.54
C ASP A 94 2.08 23.61 7.56
N CYS A 95 1.96 22.29 7.67
CA CYS A 95 1.16 21.65 8.71
C CYS A 95 1.96 21.29 9.98
N GLY A 96 3.23 21.66 10.06
CA GLY A 96 4.07 21.30 11.20
C GLY A 96 4.13 19.79 11.37
N THR A 97 3.86 19.31 12.60
CA THR A 97 3.77 17.87 12.87
C THR A 97 2.33 17.46 13.16
N LEU A 98 1.78 16.56 12.32
CA LEU A 98 0.50 15.88 12.55
C LEU A 98 0.78 14.52 13.19
N GLU A 99 0.20 14.26 14.37
CA GLU A 99 0.35 13.01 15.10
C GLU A 99 -0.97 12.25 15.20
N LEU A 100 -0.99 11.01 14.70
CA LEU A 100 -2.11 10.07 14.78
C LEU A 100 -1.66 8.85 15.57
N ASP A 101 -2.26 8.60 16.74
CA ASP A 101 -1.79 7.57 17.65
C ASP A 101 -2.96 6.74 18.21
N ASP A 102 -2.93 5.43 18.00
CA ASP A 102 -3.94 4.48 18.49
C ASP A 102 -5.37 4.86 18.06
N LEU A 103 -5.60 4.87 16.76
CA LEU A 103 -6.85 5.26 16.14
C LEU A 103 -7.52 4.11 15.39
N THR A 104 -8.84 4.12 15.41
CA THR A 104 -9.67 3.32 14.49
C THR A 104 -10.57 4.26 13.69
N THR A 105 -10.67 4.04 12.37
CA THR A 105 -11.56 4.85 11.53
C THR A 105 -12.51 3.99 10.71
N VAL A 106 -13.75 4.45 10.58
CA VAL A 106 -14.64 4.17 9.45
C VAL A 106 -14.65 5.43 8.60
N GLY A 107 -14.35 5.29 7.31
CA GLY A 107 -13.98 6.40 6.43
C GLY A 107 -12.46 6.49 6.23
N ARG A 108 -12.08 7.16 5.16
CA ARG A 108 -10.68 7.27 4.73
C ARG A 108 -9.85 8.16 5.65
N VAL A 109 -8.56 7.87 5.74
CA VAL A 109 -7.57 8.83 6.25
C VAL A 109 -6.81 9.39 5.06
N ALA A 110 -7.04 10.67 4.74
CA ALA A 110 -6.55 11.33 3.53
C ALA A 110 -5.70 12.56 3.89
N ILE A 111 -4.41 12.36 4.01
CA ILE A 111 -3.43 13.44 4.20
C ILE A 111 -2.86 13.81 2.84
N VAL A 112 -3.46 14.82 2.21
CA VAL A 112 -3.15 15.24 0.85
C VAL A 112 -2.57 16.64 0.88
N ALA A 113 -1.33 16.79 0.41
CA ALA A 113 -0.71 18.12 0.26
C ALA A 113 -1.08 18.67 -1.11
N GLU A 114 -2.06 19.57 -1.09
CA GLU A 114 -2.55 20.33 -2.26
C GLU A 114 -2.85 21.78 -1.85
N GLY A 115 -3.38 22.59 -2.76
CA GLY A 115 -3.70 23.98 -2.43
C GLY A 115 -2.47 24.76 -1.97
N ALA A 116 -2.46 25.29 -0.75
CA ALA A 116 -1.32 26.01 -0.16
C ALA A 116 -0.31 25.06 0.53
N LEU A 117 -0.69 23.84 0.92
CA LEU A 117 0.13 22.95 1.73
C LEU A 117 1.36 22.44 0.97
N ARG A 118 2.56 22.77 1.44
CA ARG A 118 3.86 22.46 0.81
C ARG A 118 4.78 21.61 1.68
N SER A 119 4.62 21.70 3.00
CA SER A 119 5.54 21.05 3.94
C SER A 119 4.83 20.55 5.19
N GLY A 120 5.48 19.61 5.86
CA GLY A 120 5.05 19.08 7.13
C GLY A 120 5.60 17.69 7.42
N HIS A 121 5.29 17.21 8.61
CA HIS A 121 5.66 15.88 9.06
C HIS A 121 4.43 15.12 9.56
N LEU A 122 4.21 13.91 9.03
CA LEU A 122 3.15 13.03 9.49
C LEU A 122 3.73 11.89 10.34
N ARG A 123 3.32 11.80 11.59
CA ARG A 123 3.62 10.67 12.46
C ARG A 123 2.38 9.85 12.72
N VAL A 124 2.41 8.59 12.36
CA VAL A 124 1.32 7.63 12.63
C VAL A 124 1.86 6.47 13.43
N ASN A 125 1.15 6.14 14.51
CA ASN A 125 1.46 4.99 15.34
C ASN A 125 0.15 4.26 15.73
N ALA A 126 -0.06 3.04 15.23
CA ALA A 126 -1.29 2.27 15.41
C ALA A 126 -2.55 2.97 14.88
N LEU A 127 -2.73 2.92 13.59
CA LEU A 127 -3.96 3.34 12.92
C LEU A 127 -4.58 2.15 12.18
N HIS A 128 -5.83 1.85 12.50
CA HIS A 128 -6.63 0.86 11.79
C HIS A 128 -7.76 1.55 11.02
N VAL A 129 -7.77 1.41 9.70
CA VAL A 129 -8.92 1.80 8.87
C VAL A 129 -9.82 0.57 8.71
N GLU A 130 -10.89 0.51 9.51
CA GLU A 130 -11.78 -0.65 9.56
C GLU A 130 -12.60 -0.80 8.28
N ALA A 131 -13.16 0.30 7.77
CA ALA A 131 -13.88 0.34 6.51
C ALA A 131 -13.64 1.66 5.78
N ALA A 132 -13.38 1.58 4.48
CA ALA A 132 -13.26 2.75 3.61
C ALA A 132 -13.58 2.39 2.16
N ASP A 133 -13.98 3.39 1.37
CA ASP A 133 -14.12 3.30 -0.08
C ASP A 133 -13.34 4.42 -0.76
N ALA A 134 -12.18 4.07 -1.32
CA ALA A 134 -11.29 5.00 -2.02
C ALA A 134 -11.41 4.92 -3.55
N ARG A 135 -12.37 4.14 -4.08
CA ARG A 135 -12.48 3.90 -5.53
C ARG A 135 -12.73 5.15 -6.36
N GLU A 136 -13.46 6.12 -5.81
CA GLU A 136 -13.75 7.39 -6.48
C GLU A 136 -12.80 8.53 -6.08
N SER A 137 -11.78 8.24 -5.26
CA SER A 137 -10.78 9.24 -4.87
C SER A 137 -9.93 9.70 -6.07
N ALA A 138 -9.70 11.01 -6.14
CA ALA A 138 -8.95 11.65 -7.21
C ALA A 138 -8.03 12.76 -6.62
N PRO A 139 -6.97 13.19 -7.36
CA PRO A 139 -6.50 12.60 -8.61
C PRO A 139 -5.80 11.25 -8.39
N ARG A 140 -5.66 10.48 -9.46
CA ARG A 140 -4.97 9.20 -9.47
C ARG A 140 -3.64 9.32 -10.20
N PRO A 141 -2.52 8.84 -9.63
CA PRO A 141 -1.28 8.82 -10.39
C PRO A 141 -1.40 7.84 -11.56
N ALA A 142 -0.90 8.24 -12.71
CA ALA A 142 -0.89 7.43 -13.92
C ALA A 142 0.56 7.15 -14.36
N GLY A 143 0.81 5.95 -14.85
CA GLY A 143 2.10 5.51 -15.38
C GLY A 143 1.99 4.09 -15.93
N TYR A 144 2.92 3.73 -16.80
CA TYR A 144 3.00 2.38 -17.37
C TYR A 144 1.70 1.86 -18.02
N GLY A 145 0.85 2.78 -18.48
CA GLY A 145 -0.44 2.46 -19.13
C GLY A 145 -1.61 2.26 -18.18
N VAL A 146 -1.47 2.54 -16.88
CA VAL A 146 -2.52 2.35 -15.89
C VAL A 146 -2.63 3.55 -14.94
N GLU A 147 -3.81 3.74 -14.37
CA GLU A 147 -4.07 4.60 -13.21
C GLU A 147 -4.09 3.77 -11.92
N VAL A 148 -3.54 4.32 -10.84
CA VAL A 148 -3.53 3.69 -9.51
C VAL A 148 -4.63 4.28 -8.64
N LEU A 149 -5.50 3.42 -8.07
CA LEU A 149 -6.48 3.86 -7.07
C LEU A 149 -5.77 4.27 -5.78
N GLN A 150 -6.27 5.33 -5.15
CA GLN A 150 -5.83 5.71 -3.80
C GLN A 150 -6.24 4.65 -2.76
N GLY A 151 -5.68 4.76 -1.55
CA GLY A 151 -5.91 3.83 -0.46
C GLY A 151 -6.90 4.33 0.61
N ALA A 152 -7.34 3.40 1.44
CA ALA A 152 -8.07 3.68 2.67
C ALA A 152 -7.26 4.61 3.60
N PHE A 153 -5.94 4.39 3.69
CA PHE A 153 -4.97 5.37 4.15
C PHE A 153 -4.23 5.93 2.94
N THR A 154 -4.25 7.25 2.80
CA THR A 154 -3.57 7.98 1.73
C THR A 154 -2.68 9.08 2.31
N LEU A 155 -1.39 9.05 1.98
CA LEU A 155 -0.45 10.15 2.11
C LEU A 155 0.00 10.55 0.71
N TYR A 156 -0.42 11.73 0.23
CA TYR A 156 -0.14 12.14 -1.15
C TYR A 156 0.32 13.59 -1.23
N ASN A 157 1.48 13.85 -1.81
CA ASN A 157 1.93 15.19 -2.12
C ASN A 157 1.64 15.49 -3.59
N LEU A 158 0.58 16.28 -3.84
CA LEU A 158 0.07 16.64 -5.16
C LEU A 158 0.67 17.92 -5.74
N GLN A 159 1.64 18.52 -5.06
CA GLN A 159 2.25 19.76 -5.51
C GLN A 159 3.09 19.56 -6.78
N ASP A 160 3.08 20.55 -7.65
CA ASP A 160 3.93 20.57 -8.85
C ASP A 160 5.36 21.07 -8.54
N ASP A 161 5.57 21.68 -7.38
CA ASP A 161 6.85 22.22 -6.95
C ASP A 161 7.73 21.10 -6.31
N PRO A 162 8.90 20.79 -6.88
CA PRO A 162 9.81 19.80 -6.31
C PRO A 162 10.43 20.23 -4.98
N ALA A 163 10.31 21.48 -4.57
CA ALA A 163 10.67 21.93 -3.23
C ALA A 163 9.63 21.54 -2.17
N SER A 164 8.39 21.20 -2.60
CA SER A 164 7.37 20.68 -1.67
C SER A 164 7.79 19.32 -1.13
N LEU A 165 7.81 19.20 0.20
CA LEU A 165 8.22 17.97 0.88
C LEU A 165 7.32 17.67 2.07
N ILE A 166 6.70 16.52 2.04
CA ILE A 166 6.04 15.92 3.20
C ILE A 166 6.93 14.76 3.70
N THR A 167 7.35 14.84 4.95
CA THR A 167 8.06 13.74 5.60
C THR A 167 7.11 12.90 6.44
N ALA A 168 7.45 11.62 6.66
CA ALA A 168 6.59 10.74 7.43
C ALA A 168 7.34 9.69 8.25
N ASP A 169 6.70 9.26 9.33
CA ASP A 169 7.05 8.09 10.12
C ASP A 169 5.76 7.31 10.41
N LEU A 170 5.53 6.23 9.66
CA LEU A 170 4.28 5.51 9.60
C LEU A 170 4.47 4.11 10.19
N THR A 171 3.88 3.85 11.35
CA THR A 171 4.04 2.57 12.03
C THR A 171 2.70 1.96 12.45
N ARG A 172 2.60 0.63 12.34
CA ARG A 172 1.41 -0.16 12.71
C ARG A 172 0.13 0.28 11.99
N LEU A 173 0.25 0.60 10.68
CA LEU A 173 -0.90 0.85 9.81
C LEU A 173 -1.59 -0.46 9.45
N SER A 174 -2.92 -0.51 9.51
CA SER A 174 -3.71 -1.65 9.05
C SER A 174 -5.00 -1.18 8.39
N ALA A 175 -5.56 -2.01 7.50
CA ALA A 175 -6.79 -1.67 6.78
C ALA A 175 -7.63 -2.92 6.48
N GLY A 176 -8.93 -2.83 6.72
CA GLY A 176 -9.89 -3.89 6.46
C GLY A 176 -9.69 -5.16 7.27
N ALA A 177 -10.52 -6.15 6.99
CA ALA A 177 -10.48 -7.49 7.55
C ALA A 177 -10.73 -8.54 6.45
N PRO A 178 -10.45 -9.82 6.68
CA PRO A 178 -10.64 -10.88 5.67
C PRO A 178 -12.06 -10.96 5.08
N ASP A 179 -13.06 -10.70 5.91
CA ASP A 179 -14.50 -10.72 5.58
C ASP A 179 -15.06 -9.32 5.27
N ALA A 180 -14.28 -8.28 5.49
CA ALA A 180 -14.63 -6.88 5.24
C ALA A 180 -13.42 -6.11 4.70
N PRO A 181 -12.92 -6.41 3.49
CA PRO A 181 -11.81 -5.67 2.91
C PRO A 181 -12.23 -4.23 2.61
N VAL A 182 -11.32 -3.28 2.76
CA VAL A 182 -11.55 -1.90 2.30
C VAL A 182 -11.71 -1.87 0.78
N ARG A 183 -12.47 -0.90 0.28
CA ARG A 183 -12.73 -0.74 -1.15
C ARG A 183 -11.76 0.27 -1.77
N GLY A 184 -11.11 -0.10 -2.87
CA GLY A 184 -9.97 0.61 -3.43
C GLY A 184 -8.65 0.05 -2.88
N GLY A 185 -7.59 0.87 -2.81
CA GLY A 185 -6.33 0.46 -2.20
C GLY A 185 -6.36 0.41 -0.67
N GLY A 186 -5.44 -0.34 -0.07
CA GLY A 186 -5.24 -0.37 1.38
C GLY A 186 -4.45 0.84 1.87
N ILE A 187 -3.13 0.80 1.73
CA ILE A 187 -2.18 1.84 2.15
C ILE A 187 -1.52 2.45 0.91
N PHE A 188 -1.62 3.75 0.76
CA PHE A 188 -1.12 4.47 -0.41
C PHE A 188 -0.24 5.65 0.01
N VAL A 189 1.03 5.64 -0.40
CA VAL A 189 2.01 6.70 -0.15
C VAL A 189 2.56 7.18 -1.48
N SER A 190 2.33 8.45 -1.84
CA SER A 190 2.67 8.95 -3.17
C SER A 190 3.22 10.37 -3.17
N GLY A 191 4.23 10.61 -4.01
CA GLY A 191 4.57 11.93 -4.54
C GLY A 191 4.01 12.11 -5.94
N THR A 192 4.46 13.18 -6.63
CA THR A 192 4.18 13.45 -8.05
C THR A 192 5.46 13.30 -8.88
N ASP A 193 5.29 13.15 -10.19
CA ASP A 193 6.42 13.04 -11.12
C ASP A 193 7.06 14.41 -11.34
N GLY A 194 8.30 14.57 -10.88
CA GLY A 194 9.02 15.85 -10.98
C GLY A 194 8.49 16.98 -10.08
N GLY A 195 7.53 16.70 -9.20
CA GLY A 195 6.91 17.69 -8.31
C GLY A 195 7.04 17.34 -6.83
N GLY A 196 5.94 17.41 -6.10
CA GLY A 196 5.88 17.20 -4.65
C GLY A 196 6.42 15.85 -4.20
N ARG A 197 7.33 15.87 -3.23
CA ARG A 197 8.02 14.71 -2.71
C ARG A 197 7.40 14.20 -1.42
N VAL A 198 7.40 12.88 -1.24
CA VAL A 198 7.13 12.22 0.04
C VAL A 198 8.36 11.40 0.42
N GLU A 199 8.89 11.65 1.61
CA GLU A 199 10.03 10.92 2.18
C GLU A 199 9.62 10.34 3.54
N ALA A 200 9.53 9.01 3.62
CA ALA A 200 9.19 8.34 4.86
C ALA A 200 10.42 7.62 5.47
N ALA A 201 10.61 7.78 6.77
CA ALA A 201 11.62 7.03 7.49
C ALA A 201 11.20 5.55 7.60
N ARG A 202 9.92 5.31 7.91
CA ARG A 202 9.31 3.99 8.04
C ARG A 202 7.93 3.97 7.43
N LEU A 203 7.58 2.83 6.83
CA LEU A 203 6.23 2.43 6.47
C LEU A 203 6.01 1.00 7.00
N HIS A 204 5.52 0.88 8.21
CA HIS A 204 5.27 -0.40 8.85
C HIS A 204 3.78 -0.69 8.90
N THR A 205 3.37 -1.84 8.36
CA THR A 205 1.97 -2.25 8.31
C THR A 205 1.71 -3.50 9.17
N GLY A 206 0.55 -3.54 9.75
CA GLY A 206 -0.10 -4.77 10.23
C GLY A 206 -0.81 -5.49 9.08
N ALA A 207 -1.95 -6.12 9.37
CA ALA A 207 -2.77 -6.74 8.34
C ALA A 207 -3.41 -5.70 7.40
N VAL A 208 -3.41 -6.00 6.09
CA VAL A 208 -4.08 -5.17 5.07
C VAL A 208 -4.92 -6.08 4.18
N HIS A 209 -6.21 -5.77 4.11
CA HIS A 209 -7.19 -6.46 3.27
C HIS A 209 -7.89 -5.45 2.37
N SER A 210 -7.72 -5.54 1.05
CA SER A 210 -8.27 -4.57 0.09
C SER A 210 -8.88 -5.24 -1.12
N ASP A 211 -9.90 -4.61 -1.67
CA ASP A 211 -10.56 -5.00 -2.92
C ASP A 211 -10.75 -3.75 -3.78
N GLY A 212 -10.00 -3.65 -4.86
CA GLY A 212 -10.08 -2.54 -5.81
C GLY A 212 -11.45 -2.35 -6.43
N GLY A 213 -12.27 -3.39 -6.47
CA GLY A 213 -13.57 -3.37 -7.13
C GLY A 213 -13.48 -3.12 -8.64
N ILE A 214 -12.31 -3.38 -9.22
CA ILE A 214 -12.05 -3.21 -10.65
C ILE A 214 -12.71 -4.37 -11.39
N ALA A 215 -13.45 -4.07 -12.45
CA ALA A 215 -14.08 -5.09 -13.27
C ALA A 215 -13.00 -5.94 -13.97
N PRO A 216 -13.12 -7.29 -13.98
CA PRO A 216 -12.22 -8.13 -14.76
C PRO A 216 -12.17 -7.70 -16.23
N GLY A 217 -10.96 -7.70 -16.82
CA GLY A 217 -10.74 -7.24 -18.20
C GLY A 217 -10.48 -5.73 -18.35
N THR A 218 -10.59 -4.94 -17.29
CA THR A 218 -10.13 -3.54 -17.27
C THR A 218 -8.61 -3.52 -17.46
N ALA A 219 -8.11 -2.74 -18.43
CA ALA A 219 -6.69 -2.72 -18.76
C ALA A 219 -5.93 -1.50 -18.23
N ASP A 220 -6.63 -0.42 -17.90
CA ASP A 220 -6.09 0.90 -17.60
C ASP A 220 -6.13 1.29 -16.11
N ARG A 221 -6.43 0.34 -15.23
CA ARG A 221 -6.57 0.61 -13.79
C ARG A 221 -6.04 -0.52 -12.92
N ILE A 222 -5.34 -0.14 -11.85
CA ILE A 222 -4.85 -1.05 -10.81
C ILE A 222 -5.19 -0.53 -9.42
N SER A 223 -5.23 -1.43 -8.47
CA SER A 223 -5.37 -1.18 -7.04
C SER A 223 -4.51 -2.15 -6.24
N GLY A 224 -4.59 -2.15 -4.92
CA GLY A 224 -3.95 -3.21 -4.13
C GLY A 224 -3.74 -2.91 -2.66
N GLY A 225 -2.84 -3.68 -2.05
CA GLY A 225 -2.61 -3.67 -0.62
C GLY A 225 -1.76 -2.49 -0.15
N VAL A 226 -0.48 -2.45 -0.54
CA VAL A 226 0.45 -1.40 -0.12
C VAL A 226 1.20 -0.85 -1.32
N PHE A 227 1.06 0.44 -1.55
CA PHE A 227 1.66 1.17 -2.66
C PHE A 227 2.64 2.24 -2.17
N VAL A 228 3.83 2.27 -2.77
CA VAL A 228 4.79 3.37 -2.68
C VAL A 228 5.03 3.91 -4.09
N VAL A 229 4.40 5.04 -4.43
CA VAL A 229 4.38 5.60 -5.78
C VAL A 229 5.12 6.94 -5.80
N ARG A 230 6.22 7.06 -6.55
CA ARG A 230 7.00 8.31 -6.66
C ARG A 230 7.39 8.90 -5.30
N ALA A 231 7.54 8.04 -4.30
CA ALA A 231 7.94 8.38 -2.95
C ALA A 231 9.22 7.62 -2.58
N SER A 232 9.94 8.09 -1.58
CA SER A 232 11.11 7.42 -1.02
C SER A 232 10.83 6.96 0.39
N VAL A 233 11.07 5.67 0.67
CA VAL A 233 10.89 5.09 1.99
C VAL A 233 12.16 4.38 2.41
N ARG A 234 12.75 4.73 3.55
CA ARG A 234 13.95 4.02 4.00
C ARG A 234 13.65 2.58 4.37
N GLU A 235 12.61 2.35 5.14
CA GLU A 235 12.23 1.01 5.58
C GLU A 235 10.74 0.76 5.40
N VAL A 236 10.40 -0.23 4.56
CA VAL A 236 9.05 -0.79 4.49
C VAL A 236 9.04 -2.13 5.21
N PHE A 237 8.11 -2.32 6.14
CA PHE A 237 7.97 -3.56 6.90
C PHE A 237 6.51 -3.99 7.02
N ASN A 238 6.14 -5.07 6.34
CA ASN A 238 4.82 -5.67 6.47
C ASN A 238 4.87 -6.78 7.53
N ALA A 239 4.49 -6.43 8.76
CA ALA A 239 4.46 -7.36 9.90
C ALA A 239 3.25 -8.31 9.85
N GLY A 240 2.13 -7.86 9.30
CA GLY A 240 0.90 -8.64 9.12
C GLY A 240 0.68 -9.05 7.66
N PRO A 241 -0.28 -9.99 7.42
CA PRO A 241 -0.61 -10.45 6.08
C PRO A 241 -1.15 -9.31 5.22
N VAL A 242 -0.81 -9.33 3.93
CA VAL A 242 -1.42 -8.46 2.94
C VAL A 242 -2.19 -9.32 1.95
N THR A 243 -3.50 -9.12 1.87
CA THR A 243 -4.39 -9.88 1.00
C THR A 243 -5.21 -8.96 0.12
N THR A 244 -5.21 -9.21 -1.19
CA THR A 244 -6.03 -8.49 -2.16
C THR A 244 -7.06 -9.41 -2.80
N TYR A 245 -8.24 -8.87 -3.10
CA TYR A 245 -9.39 -9.66 -3.54
C TYR A 245 -9.86 -9.32 -4.96
N GLY A 246 -9.60 -8.11 -5.43
CA GLY A 246 -10.08 -7.58 -6.71
C GLY A 246 -9.20 -7.96 -7.91
N ALA A 247 -9.74 -7.74 -9.09
CA ALA A 247 -8.97 -7.81 -10.33
C ALA A 247 -7.94 -6.68 -10.38
N ASN A 248 -6.76 -6.93 -10.95
CA ASN A 248 -5.66 -5.98 -11.09
C ASN A 248 -5.16 -5.41 -9.75
N ASP A 249 -5.34 -6.16 -8.66
CA ASP A 249 -4.88 -5.75 -7.33
C ASP A 249 -3.44 -6.23 -7.10
N MET A 250 -2.51 -5.29 -6.98
CA MET A 250 -1.13 -5.58 -6.61
C MET A 250 -1.04 -5.70 -5.08
N VAL A 251 -0.54 -6.83 -4.56
CA VAL A 251 -0.43 -6.99 -3.10
C VAL A 251 0.53 -5.97 -2.53
N LEU A 252 1.75 -5.90 -3.11
CA LEU A 252 2.76 -4.87 -2.82
C LEU A 252 3.27 -4.29 -4.14
N ASP A 253 3.33 -2.95 -4.24
CA ASP A 253 3.73 -2.27 -5.47
C ASP A 253 4.66 -1.08 -5.19
N LEU A 254 5.76 -1.01 -5.92
CA LEU A 254 6.73 0.08 -5.83
C LEU A 254 6.94 0.77 -7.19
N TRP A 255 6.63 2.06 -7.25
CA TRP A 255 6.99 2.97 -8.36
C TRP A 255 7.93 4.09 -7.92
N GLY A 256 8.51 3.97 -6.76
CA GLY A 256 9.40 4.93 -6.12
C GLY A 256 10.72 4.30 -5.71
N ALA A 257 11.17 4.56 -4.50
CA ALA A 257 12.39 4.00 -3.95
C ALA A 257 12.20 3.47 -2.52
N ALA A 258 12.86 2.35 -2.20
CA ALA A 258 12.98 1.85 -0.85
C ALA A 258 14.41 1.34 -0.60
N ASP A 259 15.01 1.69 0.56
CA ASP A 259 16.32 1.12 0.89
C ASP A 259 16.16 -0.36 1.26
N VAL A 260 15.16 -0.64 2.12
CA VAL A 260 14.81 -2.00 2.52
C VAL A 260 13.30 -2.18 2.50
N TRP A 261 12.85 -3.29 1.91
CA TRP A 261 11.46 -3.75 1.99
C TRP A 261 11.42 -5.18 2.53
N THR A 262 10.80 -5.38 3.70
CA THR A 262 10.60 -6.70 4.30
C THR A 262 9.11 -7.00 4.45
N ALA A 263 8.67 -8.16 3.93
CA ALA A 263 7.36 -8.73 4.22
C ALA A 263 7.55 -9.99 5.07
N ALA A 264 7.14 -9.93 6.33
CA ALA A 264 7.32 -10.99 7.32
C ALA A 264 6.10 -11.93 7.46
N ALA A 265 5.01 -11.60 6.79
CA ALA A 265 3.75 -12.36 6.81
C ALA A 265 3.30 -12.68 5.38
N PRO A 266 2.34 -13.61 5.18
CA PRO A 266 1.91 -14.04 3.85
C PRO A 266 1.41 -12.92 2.96
N LEU A 267 1.76 -12.99 1.68
CA LEU A 267 1.25 -12.14 0.61
C LEU A 267 0.30 -12.96 -0.26
N THR A 268 -0.97 -12.56 -0.33
CA THR A 268 -1.99 -13.32 -1.05
C THR A 268 -2.78 -12.44 -2.02
N SER A 269 -2.94 -12.86 -3.27
CA SER A 269 -3.90 -12.27 -4.19
C SER A 269 -4.96 -13.27 -4.61
N ARG A 270 -6.23 -12.84 -4.68
CA ARG A 270 -7.36 -13.66 -5.07
C ARG A 270 -7.86 -13.37 -6.49
N GLY A 271 -7.75 -12.12 -6.92
CA GLY A 271 -8.29 -11.65 -8.20
C GLY A 271 -7.43 -11.96 -9.42
N PRO A 272 -8.01 -11.86 -10.62
CA PRO A 272 -7.26 -12.02 -11.87
C PRO A 272 -6.31 -10.85 -12.11
N SER A 273 -5.23 -11.11 -12.87
CA SER A 273 -4.20 -10.11 -13.24
C SER A 273 -3.55 -9.38 -12.05
N ALA A 274 -3.65 -9.95 -10.86
CA ALA A 274 -3.02 -9.44 -9.65
C ALA A 274 -1.53 -9.81 -9.59
N ILE A 275 -0.74 -9.19 -8.70
CA ILE A 275 0.67 -9.53 -8.52
C ILE A 275 1.02 -9.52 -7.04
N GLY A 276 1.74 -10.56 -6.57
CA GLY A 276 2.18 -10.65 -5.17
C GLY A 276 3.14 -9.53 -4.78
N PHE A 277 4.21 -9.34 -5.55
CA PHE A 277 5.10 -8.17 -5.45
C PHE A 277 5.47 -7.69 -6.85
N VAL A 278 5.29 -6.41 -7.13
CA VAL A 278 5.70 -5.79 -8.39
C VAL A 278 6.57 -4.57 -8.14
N SER A 279 7.61 -4.39 -8.98
CA SER A 279 8.48 -3.22 -8.94
C SER A 279 8.60 -2.55 -10.30
N PHE A 280 8.48 -1.23 -10.26
CA PHE A 280 8.84 -0.28 -11.31
C PHE A 280 9.90 0.73 -10.82
N GLY A 281 10.34 0.59 -9.58
CA GLY A 281 11.26 1.50 -8.92
C GLY A 281 12.56 0.83 -8.47
N THR A 282 13.19 1.38 -7.45
CA THR A 282 14.49 0.88 -6.96
C THR A 282 14.41 0.39 -5.52
N ILE A 283 15.00 -0.76 -5.24
CA ILE A 283 15.09 -1.33 -3.89
C ILE A 283 16.52 -1.80 -3.64
N GLY A 284 17.13 -1.39 -2.52
CA GLY A 284 18.41 -1.95 -2.11
C GLY A 284 18.27 -3.42 -1.69
N ARG A 285 17.29 -3.73 -0.81
CA ARG A 285 17.01 -5.12 -0.41
C ARG A 285 15.51 -5.37 -0.29
N LEU A 286 15.02 -6.36 -1.03
CA LEU A 286 13.67 -6.94 -0.88
C LEU A 286 13.78 -8.29 -0.17
N ARG A 287 13.03 -8.48 0.91
CA ARG A 287 12.98 -9.72 1.67
C ARG A 287 11.55 -10.11 1.98
N VAL A 288 11.07 -11.22 1.44
CA VAL A 288 9.77 -11.81 1.71
C VAL A 288 9.98 -13.13 2.42
N THR A 289 9.79 -13.16 3.74
CA THR A 289 10.13 -14.32 4.60
C THR A 289 8.95 -15.24 4.87
N ALA A 290 7.82 -14.98 4.22
CA ALA A 290 6.61 -15.80 4.27
C ALA A 290 6.15 -16.13 2.83
N PRO A 291 5.23 -17.09 2.63
CA PRO A 291 4.77 -17.45 1.30
C PRO A 291 4.12 -16.32 0.53
N VAL A 292 4.39 -16.27 -0.79
CA VAL A 292 3.61 -15.52 -1.77
C VAL A 292 2.70 -16.50 -2.48
N GLU A 293 1.40 -16.24 -2.47
CA GLU A 293 0.41 -17.12 -3.08
C GLU A 293 -0.63 -16.34 -3.90
N THR A 294 -0.79 -16.68 -5.18
CA THR A 294 -1.70 -16.00 -6.09
C THR A 294 -2.65 -16.99 -6.76
N PHE A 295 -3.95 -16.65 -6.84
CA PHE A 295 -4.99 -17.58 -7.27
C PHE A 295 -5.64 -17.24 -8.62
N GLY A 296 -5.72 -15.96 -8.96
CA GLY A 296 -6.43 -15.53 -10.17
C GLY A 296 -5.71 -15.86 -11.48
N THR A 297 -6.45 -15.94 -12.57
CA THR A 297 -5.88 -16.01 -13.91
C THR A 297 -4.98 -14.81 -14.17
N GLY A 298 -3.78 -15.02 -14.68
CA GLY A 298 -2.79 -13.98 -14.92
C GLY A 298 -2.16 -13.36 -13.66
N ALA A 299 -2.47 -13.87 -12.47
CA ALA A 299 -1.95 -13.37 -11.22
C ALA A 299 -0.53 -13.88 -10.98
N ARG A 300 0.47 -12.96 -11.05
CA ARG A 300 1.89 -13.30 -10.91
C ARG A 300 2.34 -13.32 -9.47
N GLY A 301 3.40 -14.09 -9.18
CA GLY A 301 4.03 -14.08 -7.86
C GLY A 301 4.92 -12.86 -7.63
N PHE A 302 5.93 -12.68 -8.48
CA PHE A 302 6.89 -11.58 -8.42
C PHE A 302 7.23 -11.05 -9.82
N ASN A 303 7.33 -9.72 -9.95
CA ASN A 303 7.69 -9.11 -11.23
C ASN A 303 8.54 -7.83 -11.06
N ILE A 304 9.60 -7.70 -11.90
CA ILE A 304 10.32 -6.44 -12.11
C ILE A 304 10.02 -5.94 -13.52
N TYR A 305 9.17 -4.95 -13.63
CA TYR A 305 8.82 -4.31 -14.90
C TYR A 305 9.72 -3.15 -15.27
N ASP A 306 10.22 -2.43 -14.27
CA ASP A 306 11.15 -1.31 -14.43
C ASP A 306 11.99 -1.12 -13.17
N GLY A 307 13.00 -0.22 -13.21
CA GLY A 307 13.90 0.01 -12.09
C GLY A 307 14.87 -1.15 -11.86
N THR A 308 15.32 -1.31 -10.62
CA THR A 308 16.27 -2.35 -10.21
C THR A 308 16.13 -2.73 -8.75
N ILE A 309 16.46 -3.98 -8.41
CA ILE A 309 16.53 -4.47 -7.04
C ILE A 309 17.89 -5.17 -6.85
N ASP A 310 18.67 -4.73 -5.83
CA ASP A 310 20.03 -5.27 -5.66
C ASP A 310 20.02 -6.66 -5.02
N ILE A 311 19.23 -6.87 -3.96
CA ILE A 311 19.11 -8.15 -3.27
C ILE A 311 17.65 -8.53 -3.14
N ILE A 312 17.29 -9.71 -3.62
CA ILE A 312 15.93 -10.23 -3.65
C ILE A 312 15.91 -11.59 -2.95
N GLU A 313 15.11 -11.70 -1.91
CA GLU A 313 14.96 -12.92 -1.11
C GLU A 313 13.49 -13.26 -0.93
N PHE A 314 13.08 -14.46 -1.33
CA PHE A 314 11.74 -15.01 -1.11
C PHE A 314 11.80 -16.33 -0.36
N ASP A 315 10.84 -16.56 0.54
CA ASP A 315 10.62 -17.88 1.11
C ASP A 315 10.18 -18.86 0.02
N ARG A 316 8.96 -18.70 -0.48
CA ARG A 316 8.35 -19.52 -1.53
C ARG A 316 7.36 -18.70 -2.35
N ILE A 317 7.26 -19.03 -3.63
CA ILE A 317 6.26 -18.43 -4.54
C ILE A 317 5.41 -19.54 -5.14
N THR A 318 4.08 -19.44 -5.00
CA THR A 318 3.12 -20.36 -5.60
C THR A 318 2.04 -19.59 -6.36
N THR A 319 1.78 -19.95 -7.60
CA THR A 319 0.68 -19.38 -8.39
C THR A 319 -0.24 -20.47 -8.90
N HIS A 320 -1.56 -20.21 -8.94
CA HIS A 320 -2.57 -21.22 -9.25
C HIS A 320 -3.31 -21.00 -10.56
N GLY A 321 -3.45 -19.76 -11.01
CA GLY A 321 -4.23 -19.42 -12.21
C GLY A 321 -3.51 -19.69 -13.53
N ASP A 322 -4.26 -19.80 -14.62
CA ASP A 322 -3.70 -19.78 -15.98
C ASP A 322 -2.99 -18.44 -16.22
N ALA A 323 -1.91 -18.43 -17.02
CA ALA A 323 -1.05 -17.27 -17.26
C ALA A 323 -0.37 -16.69 -15.98
N ALA A 324 -0.51 -17.35 -14.85
CA ALA A 324 0.01 -16.87 -13.57
C ALA A 324 1.50 -17.23 -13.40
N VAL A 325 2.38 -16.39 -13.92
CA VAL A 325 3.84 -16.58 -13.86
C VAL A 325 4.35 -16.48 -12.41
N GLY A 326 5.24 -17.38 -12.01
CA GLY A 326 5.81 -17.38 -10.67
C GLY A 326 6.73 -16.20 -10.44
N VAL A 327 7.85 -16.14 -11.15
CA VAL A 327 8.82 -15.04 -11.15
C VAL A 327 9.04 -14.56 -12.58
N GLN A 328 8.88 -13.25 -12.81
CA GLN A 328 9.15 -12.64 -14.10
C GLN A 328 10.03 -11.40 -13.95
N ILE A 329 11.20 -11.39 -14.58
CA ILE A 329 12.14 -10.28 -14.51
C ILE A 329 12.50 -9.83 -15.93
N GLY A 330 12.27 -8.54 -16.21
CA GLY A 330 12.57 -7.90 -17.49
C GLY A 330 13.56 -6.74 -17.41
N ARG A 331 14.23 -6.56 -16.27
CA ARG A 331 15.17 -5.46 -16.01
C ARG A 331 16.43 -5.94 -15.27
N PRO A 332 17.48 -5.12 -15.20
CA PRO A 332 18.67 -5.45 -14.41
C PRO A 332 18.31 -5.68 -12.92
N PHE A 333 18.99 -6.65 -12.32
CA PHE A 333 18.87 -6.96 -10.90
C PHE A 333 20.19 -7.51 -10.34
N GLY A 334 20.39 -7.46 -9.04
CA GLY A 334 21.58 -7.98 -8.41
C GLY A 334 21.49 -9.50 -8.20
N ALA A 335 21.02 -9.94 -7.06
CA ALA A 335 20.89 -11.35 -6.71
C ALA A 335 19.45 -11.71 -6.33
N LEU A 336 18.93 -12.81 -6.88
CA LEU A 336 17.68 -13.44 -6.48
C LEU A 336 17.93 -14.75 -5.77
N THR A 337 17.35 -14.93 -4.58
CA THR A 337 17.30 -16.20 -3.86
C THR A 337 15.86 -16.55 -3.50
N VAL A 338 15.41 -17.76 -3.87
CA VAL A 338 14.16 -18.34 -3.38
C VAL A 338 14.49 -19.58 -2.57
N PHE A 339 14.08 -19.63 -1.31
CA PHE A 339 14.54 -20.65 -0.37
C PHE A 339 13.76 -21.97 -0.46
N ASN A 340 12.46 -21.91 -0.77
CA ASN A 340 11.56 -23.08 -0.72
C ASN A 340 10.77 -23.30 -2.04
N GLY A 341 11.33 -22.87 -3.15
CA GLY A 341 10.84 -23.19 -4.50
C GLY A 341 9.88 -22.18 -5.12
N VAL A 342 9.73 -22.33 -6.44
CA VAL A 342 8.77 -21.58 -7.27
C VAL A 342 7.87 -22.58 -7.98
N HIS A 343 6.57 -22.54 -7.72
CA HIS A 343 5.59 -23.48 -8.26
C HIS A 343 4.46 -22.74 -8.96
N THR A 344 4.13 -23.16 -10.19
CA THR A 344 2.95 -22.67 -10.91
C THR A 344 2.05 -23.84 -11.28
N HIS A 345 0.74 -23.68 -11.11
CA HIS A 345 -0.25 -24.74 -11.34
C HIS A 345 -1.13 -24.51 -12.57
N GLY A 346 -1.17 -23.28 -13.11
CA GLY A 346 -1.99 -22.93 -14.25
C GLY A 346 -1.36 -23.26 -15.60
N GLY A 347 -2.18 -23.20 -16.64
CA GLY A 347 -1.81 -23.34 -18.04
C GLY A 347 -1.51 -22.02 -18.73
N THR A 348 -1.89 -21.91 -20.02
CA THR A 348 -1.80 -20.68 -20.82
C THR A 348 -3.14 -19.93 -20.76
N GLY A 349 -3.10 -18.64 -20.47
CA GLY A 349 -4.27 -17.78 -20.32
C GLY A 349 -4.00 -16.32 -20.62
N GLU A 350 -4.98 -15.46 -20.38
CA GLU A 350 -4.88 -14.01 -20.56
C GLU A 350 -4.47 -13.31 -19.28
N THR A 351 -3.71 -12.24 -19.39
CA THR A 351 -3.23 -11.45 -18.27
C THR A 351 -2.99 -9.99 -18.68
N LEU A 352 -3.13 -9.06 -17.73
CA LEU A 352 -2.77 -7.66 -17.93
C LEU A 352 -1.25 -7.47 -17.89
N VAL A 353 -0.69 -6.82 -18.90
CA VAL A 353 0.72 -6.44 -19.01
C VAL A 353 0.80 -4.97 -19.41
N LYS A 354 1.14 -4.06 -18.50
CA LYS A 354 1.33 -2.63 -18.78
C LYS A 354 0.21 -2.01 -19.62
N GLY A 355 -1.03 -2.22 -19.21
CA GLY A 355 -2.21 -1.68 -19.89
C GLY A 355 -2.69 -2.47 -21.14
N ALA A 356 -2.08 -3.60 -21.49
CA ALA A 356 -2.50 -4.48 -22.58
C ALA A 356 -2.86 -5.88 -22.07
N ILE A 357 -3.85 -6.52 -22.68
CA ILE A 357 -4.15 -7.94 -22.43
C ILE A 357 -3.26 -8.79 -23.32
N GLU A 358 -2.47 -9.66 -22.72
CA GLU A 358 -1.57 -10.59 -23.40
C GLU A 358 -1.90 -12.03 -23.03
N ARG A 359 -1.56 -12.98 -23.91
CA ARG A 359 -1.69 -14.40 -23.66
C ARG A 359 -0.34 -14.99 -23.28
N LEU A 360 -0.20 -15.48 -22.05
CA LEU A 360 1.04 -16.01 -21.51
C LEU A 360 0.86 -17.42 -20.93
N PRO A 361 1.89 -18.29 -20.98
CA PRO A 361 1.95 -19.50 -20.17
C PRO A 361 2.32 -19.18 -18.73
N ALA A 362 1.87 -20.00 -17.77
CA ALA A 362 2.16 -19.88 -16.35
C ALA A 362 3.59 -20.39 -16.00
N ILE A 363 4.60 -19.78 -16.57
CA ILE A 363 6.02 -20.14 -16.37
C ILE A 363 6.41 -19.91 -14.91
N ALA A 364 7.13 -20.86 -14.30
CA ALA A 364 7.54 -20.71 -12.92
C ALA A 364 8.68 -19.68 -12.77
N LEU A 365 9.72 -19.72 -13.62
CA LEU A 365 10.82 -18.74 -13.63
C LEU A 365 11.04 -18.22 -15.05
N SER A 366 10.82 -16.94 -15.28
CA SER A 366 10.97 -16.26 -16.57
C SER A 366 11.90 -15.06 -16.46
N LEU A 367 13.06 -15.15 -17.10
CA LEU A 367 13.99 -14.02 -17.30
C LEU A 367 13.82 -13.52 -18.73
N LEU A 368 13.15 -12.37 -18.88
CA LEU A 368 12.82 -11.76 -20.17
C LEU A 368 14.03 -11.08 -20.82
N PRO A 369 13.97 -10.74 -22.12
CA PRO A 369 14.93 -9.81 -22.72
C PRO A 369 15.02 -8.51 -21.91
N GLY A 370 16.24 -8.08 -21.56
CA GLY A 370 16.49 -6.93 -20.68
C GLY A 370 16.76 -7.31 -19.22
N ALA A 371 16.46 -8.54 -18.79
CA ALA A 371 16.99 -9.04 -17.54
C ALA A 371 18.52 -9.16 -17.64
N ASP A 372 19.24 -8.58 -16.68
CA ASP A 372 20.69 -8.73 -16.53
C ASP A 372 20.98 -8.94 -15.04
N GLY A 373 21.24 -10.18 -14.66
CA GLY A 373 21.33 -10.61 -13.27
C GLY A 373 22.72 -11.02 -12.82
N GLY A 374 23.07 -10.70 -11.56
CA GLY A 374 24.25 -11.21 -10.90
C GLY A 374 24.14 -12.72 -10.63
N SER A 375 23.11 -13.13 -9.90
CA SER A 375 22.86 -14.54 -9.62
C SER A 375 21.37 -14.82 -9.40
N VAL A 376 20.96 -16.04 -9.75
CA VAL A 376 19.64 -16.60 -9.43
C VAL A 376 19.83 -17.94 -8.74
N ARG A 377 19.38 -18.06 -7.49
CA ARG A 377 19.39 -19.30 -6.72
C ARG A 377 17.98 -19.67 -6.31
N VAL A 378 17.55 -20.88 -6.66
CA VAL A 378 16.27 -21.42 -6.22
C VAL A 378 16.51 -22.76 -5.53
N ASN A 379 16.31 -22.78 -4.21
CA ASN A 379 16.30 -24.01 -3.45
C ASN A 379 14.85 -24.56 -3.42
N GLY A 380 14.69 -25.89 -3.30
CA GLY A 380 13.37 -26.51 -3.29
C GLY A 380 12.73 -26.73 -4.68
N GLY A 381 13.44 -26.34 -5.75
CA GLY A 381 13.08 -26.61 -7.13
C GLY A 381 12.21 -25.53 -7.80
N VAL A 382 12.08 -25.68 -9.12
CA VAL A 382 11.21 -24.86 -9.99
C VAL A 382 10.27 -25.80 -10.72
N ALA A 383 8.96 -25.64 -10.54
CA ALA A 383 7.97 -26.52 -11.15
C ALA A 383 6.82 -25.75 -11.80
N ALA A 384 6.54 -26.05 -13.07
CA ALA A 384 5.31 -25.67 -13.75
C ALA A 384 4.47 -26.94 -13.92
N HIS A 385 3.26 -26.96 -13.32
CA HIS A 385 2.37 -28.11 -13.34
C HIS A 385 1.35 -28.07 -14.50
N GLY A 386 1.23 -26.93 -15.18
CA GLY A 386 0.34 -26.78 -16.34
C GLY A 386 0.83 -27.57 -17.57
N GLU A 387 -0.12 -28.13 -18.34
CA GLU A 387 0.21 -28.90 -19.55
C GLU A 387 0.88 -27.99 -20.60
N GLY A 388 2.03 -28.43 -21.12
CA GLY A 388 2.78 -27.73 -22.17
C GLY A 388 3.44 -26.43 -21.70
N VAL A 389 3.49 -26.16 -20.39
CA VAL A 389 4.09 -24.96 -19.83
C VAL A 389 5.55 -25.22 -19.44
N PRO A 390 6.51 -24.44 -19.95
CA PRO A 390 7.91 -24.57 -19.51
C PRO A 390 8.08 -24.10 -18.06
N ALA A 391 8.86 -24.82 -17.28
CA ALA A 391 9.15 -24.40 -15.89
C ALA A 391 10.12 -23.22 -15.83
N VAL A 392 11.11 -23.16 -16.72
CA VAL A 392 12.13 -22.13 -16.79
C VAL A 392 12.28 -21.59 -18.20
N GLN A 393 12.31 -20.27 -18.32
CA GLN A 393 12.63 -19.55 -19.55
C GLN A 393 13.69 -18.50 -19.27
N VAL A 394 14.80 -18.55 -20.00
CA VAL A 394 15.87 -17.55 -19.90
C VAL A 394 16.10 -16.95 -21.27
N SER A 395 15.69 -15.69 -21.45
CA SER A 395 15.88 -14.89 -22.67
C SER A 395 16.76 -13.66 -22.41
N GLY A 396 16.99 -13.34 -21.14
CA GLY A 396 17.95 -12.34 -20.66
C GLY A 396 19.31 -12.96 -20.34
N SER A 397 20.13 -12.23 -19.57
CA SER A 397 21.42 -12.69 -19.07
C SER A 397 21.41 -12.87 -17.56
N VAL A 398 22.14 -13.86 -17.08
CA VAL A 398 22.42 -14.07 -15.66
C VAL A 398 23.81 -14.70 -15.55
N LYS A 399 24.63 -14.21 -14.62
CA LYS A 399 26.05 -14.71 -14.47
C LYS A 399 26.09 -16.09 -13.82
N ASP A 400 25.19 -16.37 -12.90
CA ASP A 400 25.09 -17.61 -12.15
C ASP A 400 23.65 -18.03 -11.97
N LEU A 401 23.28 -19.23 -12.41
CA LEU A 401 21.95 -19.82 -12.26
C LEU A 401 22.08 -21.19 -11.58
N ASP A 402 21.63 -21.27 -10.33
CA ASP A 402 21.66 -22.48 -9.52
C ASP A 402 20.24 -22.85 -9.05
N ILE A 403 19.75 -24.01 -9.48
CA ILE A 403 18.44 -24.55 -9.10
C ILE A 403 18.65 -25.90 -8.42
N THR A 404 18.55 -25.94 -7.10
CA THR A 404 18.59 -27.18 -6.32
C THR A 404 17.16 -27.70 -6.08
N GLY A 405 16.97 -29.02 -6.11
CA GLY A 405 15.61 -29.62 -6.02
C GLY A 405 14.98 -29.93 -7.37
N GLY A 406 15.66 -29.55 -8.46
CA GLY A 406 15.31 -29.91 -9.84
C GLY A 406 14.38 -28.91 -10.52
N VAL A 407 14.27 -29.09 -11.85
CA VAL A 407 13.36 -28.36 -12.73
C VAL A 407 12.33 -29.37 -13.26
N ARG A 408 11.04 -29.06 -13.10
CA ARG A 408 9.93 -29.96 -13.54
C ARG A 408 8.93 -29.17 -14.36
N ALA A 409 8.67 -29.63 -15.59
CA ALA A 409 7.55 -29.17 -16.41
C ALA A 409 6.45 -30.26 -16.38
N GLY A 410 5.20 -29.86 -16.10
CA GLY A 410 4.04 -30.75 -16.14
C GLY A 410 3.57 -30.93 -17.56
N GLY A 411 3.36 -32.21 -18.01
CA GLY A 411 2.80 -32.52 -19.30
C GLY A 411 3.13 -33.93 -19.71
N ALA A 412 2.21 -34.60 -20.40
CA ALA A 412 2.46 -35.89 -21.06
C ALA A 412 3.49 -35.67 -22.17
N GLY A 413 4.77 -35.86 -21.89
CA GLY A 413 5.81 -35.83 -22.90
C GLY A 413 7.02 -34.92 -22.65
N SER A 414 7.31 -34.56 -21.39
CA SER A 414 8.57 -33.88 -21.01
C SER A 414 9.64 -34.87 -20.61
#